data_bff7bb4ecc0243055c37c649f70a976a
#
_entry.id   bff7bb4ecc0243055c37c649f70a976a
#
_cell.length_a   1.000
_cell.length_b   1.000
_cell.length_c   1.000
_cell.angle_alpha   90.00
_cell.angle_beta   90.00
_cell.angle_gamma   90.00
#
_symmetry.space_group_name_H-M   'P 1'
#
loop_
_entity.id
_entity.type
_entity.pdbx_description
1 polymer ?
#
loop_
_entity_poly.entity_id
_entity_poly.type
_entity_poly.pdbx_seq_one_letter_code
_entity_poly.pdbx_strand_id
1 'polypeptide(L)'
;MTKKPLAVITSFGGVNASGRSSNHVGYQNTVFDSLNIEDQKEVLKDLAVMQGLIQNSKKTWVTSTAEKIDLNDYLLKNSKKIRSNTMVRKLNRELYDPEGIILDQIKASAGGQLPEGFDPGSFYSSRQHAKALQMTIFGMSDALGQLGVNWSEIERRVAPDQIAVFSGSAMGNLDRFGFGGMMQSRIKGSRSSSKNLAFGLIGMSADFINAYILGNVGRTGHSVGACATFLFNLQLGKEIIENGSARVVVVGSAEAPITPEIYDGFYAVSALSDDKAMIALQSQLKEEEKEPNQRKACRPFGDNIGMVLGESAQFVILMDEQLALEIGAEIYASVPTVASHADGFKSSISGPGIGNYITLAKCVSSAYKTLEEAALREQTFVHAHGTGTPANRTSESHILNTVAEAFGIKEWPISGLKSFLGHSMAVAAGDQLISALGTWNKGIVPRIHSIQKTAEDVHQENLDILIKDKKEDPEFFKAAFLNAKGFGGNNASAFILGPELTRSVIEKKISKKDFMNYEKKLEKTKESCQEYNENASRGNYKTIYKFNHQVLQGVGDLEISKDKIKLQGYEKDIDLSS
;
A
#
# COMPACT_ATOMS: atom_id res chain seq x y z
N MET A 1 31.87 -5.67 16.27
CA MET A 1 30.55 -6.01 15.72
C MET A 1 30.37 -5.19 14.43
N THR A 2 30.30 -5.81 13.28
CA THR A 2 29.97 -5.15 12.03
C THR A 2 28.58 -4.53 12.19
N LYS A 3 28.44 -3.20 11.92
CA LYS A 3 27.13 -2.55 11.96
C LYS A 3 26.24 -3.24 10.93
N LYS A 4 25.05 -3.66 11.35
CA LYS A 4 24.06 -4.27 10.45
C LYS A 4 23.74 -3.32 9.29
N PRO A 5 23.53 -3.83 8.06
CA PRO A 5 23.02 -3.04 6.96
C PRO A 5 21.68 -2.38 7.33
N LEU A 6 21.43 -1.18 6.80
CA LEU A 6 20.18 -0.47 6.98
C LEU A 6 19.24 -0.80 5.81
N ALA A 7 18.05 -1.28 6.10
CA ALA A 7 17.02 -1.47 5.07
C ALA A 7 16.42 -0.11 4.69
N VAL A 8 16.67 0.34 3.45
CA VAL A 8 16.15 1.59 2.91
C VAL A 8 15.09 1.32 1.84
N ILE A 9 14.06 2.17 1.78
CA ILE A 9 13.03 2.14 0.76
C ILE A 9 13.52 2.95 -0.44
N THR A 10 13.76 2.27 -1.55
CA THR A 10 14.32 2.88 -2.76
C THR A 10 13.29 3.04 -3.87
N SER A 11 12.14 2.42 -3.75
CA SER A 11 11.00 2.61 -4.64
C SER A 11 9.70 2.18 -4.01
N PHE A 12 8.62 2.67 -4.59
CA PHE A 12 7.26 2.29 -4.26
C PHE A 12 6.36 2.42 -5.50
N GLY A 13 5.28 1.65 -5.52
CA GLY A 13 4.29 1.70 -6.59
C GLY A 13 3.08 0.87 -6.24
N GLY A 14 1.99 1.09 -6.98
CA GLY A 14 0.74 0.43 -6.70
C GLY A 14 -0.46 1.21 -7.17
N VAL A 15 -1.62 0.76 -6.73
CA VAL A 15 -2.90 1.41 -7.00
C VAL A 15 -3.88 1.09 -5.89
N ASN A 16 -4.71 2.05 -5.55
CA ASN A 16 -5.84 1.90 -4.64
C ASN A 16 -7.03 2.76 -5.07
N ALA A 17 -8.03 2.88 -4.22
CA ALA A 17 -9.25 3.64 -4.51
C ALA A 17 -9.00 5.14 -4.80
N SER A 18 -7.90 5.72 -4.34
CA SER A 18 -7.57 7.14 -4.58
C SER A 18 -6.71 7.38 -5.82
N GLY A 19 -6.14 6.33 -6.44
CA GLY A 19 -5.31 6.42 -7.63
C GLY A 19 -4.03 5.59 -7.56
N ARG A 20 -3.10 5.81 -8.50
CA ARG A 20 -1.79 5.16 -8.50
C ARG A 20 -0.87 5.72 -7.41
N SER A 21 0.09 4.93 -6.99
CA SER A 21 0.95 5.27 -5.85
C SER A 21 2.20 6.02 -6.25
N SER A 22 2.83 5.69 -7.39
CA SER A 22 3.97 6.43 -7.91
C SER A 22 3.61 7.92 -8.11
N ASN A 23 4.62 8.78 -8.05
CA ASN A 23 4.44 10.24 -8.00
C ASN A 23 3.44 10.72 -6.92
N HIS A 24 3.14 9.88 -5.93
CA HIS A 24 2.22 10.17 -4.82
C HIS A 24 0.79 10.58 -5.23
N VAL A 25 0.32 10.22 -6.44
CA VAL A 25 -0.99 10.68 -6.97
C VAL A 25 -2.14 10.29 -6.04
N GLY A 26 -2.21 9.02 -5.64
CA GLY A 26 -3.26 8.54 -4.73
C GLY A 26 -3.23 9.23 -3.36
N TYR A 27 -2.03 9.46 -2.81
CA TYR A 27 -1.89 10.24 -1.56
C TYR A 27 -2.33 11.69 -1.76
N GLN A 28 -1.86 12.36 -2.81
CA GLN A 28 -2.21 13.75 -3.10
C GLN A 28 -3.72 13.93 -3.28
N ASN A 29 -4.42 12.94 -3.84
CA ASN A 29 -5.89 12.96 -3.91
C ASN A 29 -6.54 12.94 -2.50
N THR A 30 -5.94 12.31 -1.49
CA THR A 30 -6.48 12.32 -0.11
C THR A 30 -6.32 13.68 0.57
N VAL A 31 -5.30 14.43 0.25
CA VAL A 31 -5.00 15.78 0.80
C VAL A 31 -5.29 16.90 -0.20
N PHE A 32 -6.09 16.63 -1.22
CA PHE A 32 -6.31 17.49 -2.38
C PHE A 32 -6.66 18.94 -2.02
N ASP A 33 -7.54 19.13 -1.05
CA ASP A 33 -8.03 20.45 -0.65
C ASP A 33 -6.92 21.31 0.03
N SER A 34 -5.83 20.67 0.46
CA SER A 34 -4.68 21.31 1.10
C SER A 34 -3.50 21.58 0.13
N LEU A 35 -3.61 21.09 -1.12
CA LEU A 35 -2.60 21.30 -2.15
C LEU A 35 -2.72 22.70 -2.79
N ASN A 36 -1.62 23.17 -3.37
CA ASN A 36 -1.66 24.32 -4.27
C ASN A 36 -2.36 23.97 -5.60
N ILE A 37 -2.73 24.97 -6.37
CA ILE A 37 -3.53 24.79 -7.59
C ILE A 37 -2.81 23.99 -8.69
N GLU A 38 -1.50 24.07 -8.79
CA GLU A 38 -0.74 23.33 -9.80
C GLU A 38 -0.68 21.84 -9.45
N ASP A 39 -0.41 21.51 -8.19
CA ASP A 39 -0.49 20.14 -7.70
C ASP A 39 -1.92 19.54 -7.86
N GLN A 40 -2.95 20.36 -7.60
CA GLN A 40 -4.34 19.93 -7.82
C GLN A 40 -4.60 19.58 -9.30
N LYS A 41 -4.11 20.39 -10.24
CA LYS A 41 -4.25 20.11 -11.68
C LYS A 41 -3.52 18.83 -12.09
N GLU A 42 -2.31 18.58 -11.57
CA GLU A 42 -1.57 17.36 -11.87
C GLU A 42 -2.30 16.11 -11.35
N VAL A 43 -2.83 16.14 -10.14
CA VAL A 43 -3.68 15.06 -9.59
C VAL A 43 -4.91 14.84 -10.46
N LEU A 44 -5.63 15.90 -10.82
CA LEU A 44 -6.84 15.80 -11.65
C LEU A 44 -6.53 15.23 -13.03
N LYS A 45 -5.41 15.63 -13.65
CA LYS A 45 -4.96 15.11 -14.93
C LYS A 45 -4.71 13.60 -14.85
N ASP A 46 -3.94 13.16 -13.87
CA ASP A 46 -3.62 11.76 -13.67
C ASP A 46 -4.88 10.91 -13.46
N LEU A 47 -5.78 11.35 -12.58
CA LEU A 47 -7.05 10.69 -12.32
C LEU A 47 -7.99 10.67 -13.53
N ALA A 48 -8.06 11.76 -14.30
CA ALA A 48 -8.90 11.82 -15.49
C ALA A 48 -8.40 10.86 -16.58
N VAL A 49 -7.08 10.74 -16.72
CA VAL A 49 -6.44 9.77 -17.61
C VAL A 49 -6.70 8.33 -17.14
N MET A 50 -6.50 8.04 -15.86
CA MET A 50 -6.79 6.72 -15.29
C MET A 50 -8.24 6.29 -15.52
N GLN A 51 -9.18 7.22 -15.42
CA GLN A 51 -10.61 6.97 -15.62
C GLN A 51 -11.01 6.91 -17.11
N GLY A 52 -10.07 7.12 -18.03
CA GLY A 52 -10.36 7.17 -19.47
C GLY A 52 -11.22 8.37 -19.90
N LEU A 53 -11.33 9.41 -19.06
CA LEU A 53 -12.11 10.62 -19.37
C LEU A 53 -11.42 11.50 -20.41
N ILE A 54 -10.08 11.49 -20.39
CA ILE A 54 -9.22 12.20 -21.32
C ILE A 54 -8.07 11.33 -21.78
N GLN A 55 -7.56 11.61 -22.98
CA GLN A 55 -6.37 10.96 -23.51
C GLN A 55 -5.50 11.97 -24.27
N ASN A 56 -4.19 11.72 -24.31
CA ASN A 56 -3.26 12.51 -25.10
C ASN A 56 -3.11 11.90 -26.51
N SER A 57 -3.63 12.58 -27.54
CA SER A 57 -3.52 12.15 -28.93
C SER A 57 -2.66 13.13 -29.72
N LYS A 58 -1.52 12.70 -30.23
CA LYS A 58 -0.58 13.53 -31.05
C LYS A 58 -0.27 14.91 -30.42
N LYS A 59 0.03 14.94 -29.13
CA LYS A 59 0.29 16.16 -28.32
C LYS A 59 -0.95 17.04 -28.10
N THR A 60 -2.14 16.58 -28.41
CA THR A 60 -3.40 17.28 -28.14
C THR A 60 -4.22 16.48 -27.14
N TRP A 61 -4.81 17.14 -26.17
CA TRP A 61 -5.73 16.51 -25.22
C TRP A 61 -7.13 16.42 -25.84
N VAL A 62 -7.71 15.26 -25.71
CA VAL A 62 -9.10 14.99 -26.19
C VAL A 62 -9.87 14.24 -25.10
N THR A 63 -11.20 14.41 -25.12
CA THR A 63 -12.11 13.62 -24.28
C THR A 63 -12.22 12.18 -24.78
N SER A 64 -12.89 11.32 -24.02
CA SER A 64 -13.26 9.96 -24.45
C SER A 64 -14.08 9.92 -25.74
N THR A 65 -14.80 11.01 -26.09
CA THR A 65 -15.54 11.20 -27.34
C THR A 65 -14.73 11.86 -28.45
N ALA A 66 -13.41 11.94 -28.29
CA ALA A 66 -12.45 12.53 -29.24
C ALA A 66 -12.61 14.06 -29.50
N GLU A 67 -13.31 14.77 -28.64
CA GLU A 67 -13.40 16.22 -28.67
C GLU A 67 -12.11 16.88 -28.14
N LYS A 68 -11.55 17.84 -28.88
CA LYS A 68 -10.40 18.61 -28.43
C LYS A 68 -10.77 19.48 -27.24
N ILE A 69 -9.88 19.52 -26.23
CA ILE A 69 -10.08 20.28 -25.00
C ILE A 69 -8.87 21.18 -24.70
N ASP A 70 -9.13 22.32 -24.05
CA ASP A 70 -8.15 22.95 -23.19
C ASP A 70 -8.06 22.15 -21.89
N LEU A 71 -6.88 21.63 -21.59
CA LEU A 71 -6.71 20.70 -20.47
C LEU A 71 -7.04 21.38 -19.14
N ASN A 72 -6.52 22.58 -18.91
CA ASN A 72 -6.69 23.25 -17.62
C ASN A 72 -8.16 23.61 -17.36
N ASP A 73 -8.84 24.16 -18.36
CA ASP A 73 -10.27 24.46 -18.28
C ASP A 73 -11.10 23.22 -18.02
N TYR A 74 -10.80 22.11 -18.72
CA TYR A 74 -11.50 20.85 -18.55
C TYR A 74 -11.34 20.31 -17.14
N LEU A 75 -10.10 20.26 -16.61
CA LEU A 75 -9.81 19.72 -15.27
C LEU A 75 -10.52 20.51 -14.19
N LEU A 76 -10.47 21.84 -14.25
CA LEU A 76 -11.11 22.71 -13.26
C LEU A 76 -12.63 22.56 -13.28
N LYS A 77 -13.25 22.58 -14.45
CA LYS A 77 -14.70 22.40 -14.62
C LYS A 77 -15.19 21.01 -14.14
N ASN A 78 -14.38 19.97 -14.34
CA ASN A 78 -14.76 18.59 -14.05
C ASN A 78 -14.15 18.06 -12.72
N SER A 79 -13.48 18.88 -11.94
CA SER A 79 -12.75 18.46 -10.72
C SER A 79 -13.64 17.61 -9.78
N LYS A 80 -14.87 18.07 -9.49
CA LYS A 80 -15.82 17.35 -8.65
C LYS A 80 -16.18 15.98 -9.23
N LYS A 81 -16.43 15.89 -10.54
CA LYS A 81 -16.77 14.64 -11.25
C LYS A 81 -15.59 13.66 -11.22
N ILE A 82 -14.39 14.11 -11.57
CA ILE A 82 -13.17 13.30 -11.58
C ILE A 82 -12.95 12.68 -10.20
N ARG A 83 -13.02 13.48 -9.14
CA ARG A 83 -12.79 13.01 -7.75
C ARG A 83 -13.95 12.19 -7.22
N SER A 84 -15.21 12.43 -7.67
CA SER A 84 -16.34 11.60 -7.23
C SER A 84 -16.23 10.14 -7.66
N ASN A 85 -15.47 9.84 -8.68
CA ASN A 85 -15.21 8.51 -9.20
C ASN A 85 -14.02 7.78 -8.53
N THR A 86 -13.50 8.32 -7.45
CA THR A 86 -12.37 7.76 -6.68
C THR A 86 -12.76 7.58 -5.22
N MET A 87 -11.89 6.95 -4.43
CA MET A 87 -12.05 6.71 -2.99
C MET A 87 -13.29 5.86 -2.64
N VAL A 88 -13.65 5.83 -1.35
CA VAL A 88 -14.89 5.19 -0.88
C VAL A 88 -16.10 5.88 -1.52
N ARG A 89 -16.96 5.10 -2.13
CA ARG A 89 -18.18 5.55 -2.81
C ARG A 89 -19.21 4.44 -2.90
N LYS A 90 -20.35 4.74 -3.53
CA LYS A 90 -21.36 3.72 -3.79
C LYS A 90 -20.78 2.57 -4.60
N LEU A 91 -21.00 1.34 -4.12
CA LEU A 91 -20.51 0.12 -4.76
C LEU A 91 -21.17 -0.08 -6.13
N ASN A 92 -20.37 -0.32 -7.15
CA ASN A 92 -20.85 -0.76 -8.47
C ASN A 92 -21.15 -2.26 -8.43
N ARG A 93 -22.36 -2.63 -7.99
CA ARG A 93 -22.75 -4.03 -7.81
C ARG A 93 -22.72 -4.84 -9.10
N GLU A 94 -23.09 -4.25 -10.22
CA GLU A 94 -23.09 -4.91 -11.53
C GLU A 94 -21.68 -5.37 -11.94
N LEU A 95 -20.64 -4.63 -11.55
CA LEU A 95 -19.25 -4.99 -11.84
C LEU A 95 -18.79 -6.21 -11.02
N TYR A 96 -19.21 -6.31 -9.76
CA TYR A 96 -18.71 -7.29 -8.80
C TYR A 96 -19.63 -8.51 -8.63
N ASP A 97 -20.92 -8.35 -8.84
CA ASP A 97 -21.95 -9.40 -8.78
C ASP A 97 -22.98 -9.18 -9.90
N PRO A 98 -22.60 -9.44 -11.16
CA PRO A 98 -23.49 -9.16 -12.31
C PRO A 98 -24.78 -9.96 -12.31
N GLU A 99 -24.86 -11.05 -11.54
CA GLU A 99 -26.06 -11.85 -11.39
C GLU A 99 -26.98 -11.36 -10.26
N GLY A 100 -26.48 -10.45 -9.39
CA GLY A 100 -27.24 -9.83 -8.30
C GLY A 100 -27.70 -10.83 -7.21
N ILE A 101 -27.00 -11.95 -7.06
CA ILE A 101 -27.45 -13.04 -6.19
C ILE A 101 -27.16 -12.76 -4.71
N ILE A 102 -25.99 -12.18 -4.42
CA ILE A 102 -25.48 -11.98 -3.07
C ILE A 102 -25.48 -10.50 -2.69
N LEU A 103 -24.82 -9.65 -3.49
CA LEU A 103 -24.66 -8.25 -3.13
C LEU A 103 -25.97 -7.47 -3.05
N ASP A 104 -27.01 -7.88 -3.77
CA ASP A 104 -28.32 -7.23 -3.70
C ASP A 104 -29.05 -7.51 -2.37
N GLN A 105 -28.69 -8.59 -1.70
CA GLN A 105 -29.23 -8.95 -0.39
C GLN A 105 -28.49 -8.25 0.76
N ILE A 106 -27.26 -7.80 0.54
CA ILE A 106 -26.41 -7.16 1.55
C ILE A 106 -26.73 -5.66 1.62
N LYS A 107 -27.06 -5.19 2.80
CA LYS A 107 -27.41 -3.79 3.05
C LYS A 107 -26.19 -2.95 3.46
N ALA A 108 -25.07 -3.13 2.73
CA ALA A 108 -23.85 -2.35 2.85
C ALA A 108 -23.41 -1.95 1.42
N SER A 109 -23.67 -0.70 1.07
CA SER A 109 -23.52 -0.22 -0.31
C SER A 109 -22.27 0.61 -0.57
N ALA A 110 -21.37 0.74 0.41
CA ALA A 110 -20.12 1.47 0.27
C ALA A 110 -18.95 0.56 -0.10
N GLY A 111 -18.04 1.02 -0.97
CA GLY A 111 -16.82 0.30 -1.35
C GLY A 111 -15.69 1.25 -1.73
N GLY A 112 -14.46 0.94 -1.31
CA GLY A 112 -13.22 1.57 -1.75
C GLY A 112 -12.72 0.94 -3.05
N GLN A 113 -13.46 1.15 -4.15
CA GLN A 113 -13.17 0.58 -5.46
C GLN A 113 -12.06 1.36 -6.15
N LEU A 114 -11.26 0.70 -6.99
CA LEU A 114 -10.34 1.39 -7.90
C LEU A 114 -11.04 2.53 -8.63
N PRO A 115 -10.33 3.59 -9.08
CA PRO A 115 -10.94 4.68 -9.84
C PRO A 115 -11.85 4.15 -10.96
N GLU A 116 -13.02 4.74 -11.13
CA GLU A 116 -13.99 4.28 -12.12
C GLU A 116 -13.39 4.33 -13.52
N GLY A 117 -13.60 3.26 -14.31
CA GLY A 117 -13.01 3.13 -15.64
C GLY A 117 -11.57 2.61 -15.68
N PHE A 118 -10.87 2.52 -14.54
CA PHE A 118 -9.54 1.97 -14.49
C PHE A 118 -9.57 0.43 -14.37
N ASP A 119 -9.01 -0.23 -15.39
CA ASP A 119 -8.85 -1.69 -15.42
C ASP A 119 -7.36 -2.06 -15.56
N PRO A 120 -6.68 -2.51 -14.48
CA PRO A 120 -5.28 -2.91 -14.55
C PRO A 120 -5.02 -4.09 -15.48
N GLY A 121 -6.05 -4.90 -15.74
CA GLY A 121 -5.97 -6.03 -16.65
C GLY A 121 -5.94 -5.64 -18.13
N SER A 122 -6.29 -4.42 -18.48
CA SER A 122 -6.29 -3.93 -19.87
C SER A 122 -4.89 -3.62 -20.42
N PHE A 123 -3.89 -3.48 -19.56
CA PHE A 123 -2.53 -3.07 -19.96
C PHE A 123 -1.61 -4.24 -20.35
N TYR A 124 -2.10 -5.48 -20.28
CA TYR A 124 -1.34 -6.67 -20.67
C TYR A 124 -2.28 -7.84 -20.97
N SER A 125 -1.78 -9.00 -21.44
CA SER A 125 -2.59 -10.18 -21.74
C SER A 125 -3.08 -10.90 -20.47
N SER A 126 -4.07 -10.33 -19.79
CA SER A 126 -4.54 -10.74 -18.45
C SER A 126 -5.76 -11.66 -18.45
N ARG A 127 -6.16 -12.21 -19.58
CA ARG A 127 -7.50 -12.83 -19.87
C ARG A 127 -8.11 -13.76 -18.79
N GLN A 128 -7.36 -14.26 -17.85
CA GLN A 128 -7.85 -15.19 -16.83
C GLN A 128 -7.18 -14.94 -15.46
N HIS A 129 -6.57 -13.79 -15.26
CA HIS A 129 -5.98 -13.45 -13.98
C HIS A 129 -7.05 -12.87 -13.05
N ALA A 130 -7.02 -13.30 -11.79
CA ALA A 130 -7.78 -12.68 -10.72
C ALA A 130 -7.42 -11.20 -10.58
N LYS A 131 -8.38 -10.36 -10.15
CA LYS A 131 -8.20 -8.90 -10.11
C LYS A 131 -7.01 -8.47 -9.27
N ALA A 132 -6.77 -9.09 -8.10
CA ALA A 132 -5.61 -8.77 -7.28
C ALA A 132 -4.29 -9.12 -7.99
N LEU A 133 -4.25 -10.15 -8.85
CA LEU A 133 -3.07 -10.47 -9.65
C LEU A 133 -2.86 -9.46 -10.80
N GLN A 134 -3.93 -8.96 -11.39
CA GLN A 134 -3.86 -7.86 -12.36
C GLN A 134 -3.30 -6.60 -11.69
N MET A 135 -3.76 -6.29 -10.49
CA MET A 135 -3.26 -5.18 -9.68
C MET A 135 -1.78 -5.41 -9.26
N THR A 136 -1.38 -6.67 -9.03
CA THR A 136 0.03 -7.02 -8.75
C THR A 136 0.93 -6.68 -9.94
N ILE A 137 0.54 -7.09 -11.16
CA ILE A 137 1.31 -6.79 -12.37
C ILE A 137 1.43 -5.28 -12.58
N PHE A 138 0.33 -4.55 -12.47
CA PHE A 138 0.34 -3.09 -12.58
C PHE A 138 1.19 -2.44 -11.47
N GLY A 139 0.92 -2.75 -10.21
CA GLY A 139 1.54 -2.08 -9.07
C GLY A 139 3.03 -2.35 -8.93
N MET A 140 3.49 -3.57 -9.23
CA MET A 140 4.92 -3.86 -9.23
C MET A 140 5.62 -3.22 -10.44
N SER A 141 4.96 -3.15 -11.61
CA SER A 141 5.49 -2.41 -12.76
C SER A 141 5.61 -0.92 -12.45
N ASP A 142 4.63 -0.35 -11.75
CA ASP A 142 4.63 1.02 -11.27
C ASP A 142 5.80 1.29 -10.31
N ALA A 143 6.07 0.35 -9.38
CA ALA A 143 7.23 0.43 -8.49
C ALA A 143 8.57 0.37 -9.25
N LEU A 144 8.69 -0.46 -10.27
CA LEU A 144 9.90 -0.53 -11.11
C LEU A 144 10.07 0.75 -11.95
N GLY A 145 8.99 1.37 -12.39
CA GLY A 145 9.04 2.67 -13.06
C GLY A 145 9.50 3.79 -12.12
N GLN A 146 8.96 3.82 -10.91
CA GLN A 146 9.32 4.78 -9.86
C GLN A 146 10.77 4.59 -9.34
N LEU A 147 11.37 3.40 -9.51
CA LEU A 147 12.77 3.15 -9.13
C LEU A 147 13.75 4.04 -9.90
N GLY A 148 13.44 4.39 -11.16
CA GLY A 148 14.28 5.21 -12.02
C GLY A 148 15.63 4.58 -12.41
N VAL A 149 15.94 3.38 -11.88
CA VAL A 149 17.14 2.59 -12.20
C VAL A 149 16.71 1.33 -12.96
N ASN A 150 17.44 0.98 -14.01
CA ASN A 150 17.15 -0.25 -14.76
C ASN A 150 17.42 -1.47 -13.86
N TRP A 151 16.45 -2.39 -13.78
CA TRP A 151 16.59 -3.60 -12.97
C TRP A 151 17.84 -4.42 -13.29
N SER A 152 18.29 -4.45 -14.54
CA SER A 152 19.54 -5.10 -14.97
C SER A 152 20.80 -4.53 -14.28
N GLU A 153 20.77 -3.28 -13.80
CA GLU A 153 21.88 -2.72 -13.01
C GLU A 153 21.98 -3.37 -11.62
N ILE A 154 20.85 -3.80 -11.09
CA ILE A 154 20.78 -4.55 -9.84
C ILE A 154 21.29 -5.98 -10.07
N GLU A 155 20.76 -6.67 -11.08
CA GLU A 155 21.13 -8.05 -11.43
C GLU A 155 22.63 -8.22 -11.68
N ARG A 156 23.31 -7.20 -12.23
CA ARG A 156 24.76 -7.22 -12.42
C ARG A 156 25.58 -7.12 -11.12
N ARG A 157 25.00 -6.58 -10.06
CA ARG A 157 25.73 -6.33 -8.80
C ARG A 157 25.41 -7.31 -7.70
N VAL A 158 24.30 -7.99 -7.81
CA VAL A 158 23.73 -8.83 -6.76
C VAL A 158 23.66 -10.28 -7.25
N ALA A 159 24.03 -11.23 -6.42
CA ALA A 159 23.84 -12.64 -6.76
C ALA A 159 22.35 -12.97 -6.85
N PRO A 160 21.93 -13.91 -7.71
CA PRO A 160 20.52 -14.22 -7.95
C PRO A 160 19.73 -14.54 -6.68
N ASP A 161 20.32 -15.23 -5.72
CA ASP A 161 19.73 -15.63 -4.45
C ASP A 161 19.65 -14.50 -3.41
N GLN A 162 20.31 -13.37 -3.67
CA GLN A 162 20.27 -12.17 -2.82
C GLN A 162 19.14 -11.18 -3.19
N ILE A 163 18.30 -11.54 -4.16
CA ILE A 163 17.06 -10.82 -4.49
C ILE A 163 15.89 -11.63 -3.94
N ALA A 164 15.07 -11.03 -3.07
CA ALA A 164 13.94 -11.73 -2.49
C ALA A 164 12.61 -11.03 -2.79
N VAL A 165 11.51 -11.79 -2.75
CA VAL A 165 10.15 -11.30 -2.94
C VAL A 165 9.25 -11.84 -1.83
N PHE A 166 8.69 -10.93 -1.01
CA PHE A 166 7.69 -11.27 0.00
C PHE A 166 6.39 -10.53 -0.28
N SER A 167 5.40 -11.25 -0.76
CA SER A 167 4.09 -10.68 -1.08
C SER A 167 2.98 -11.71 -0.87
N GLY A 168 1.85 -11.26 -0.35
CA GLY A 168 0.71 -12.12 -0.10
C GLY A 168 -0.60 -11.36 0.05
N SER A 169 -1.69 -12.12 0.08
CA SER A 169 -3.06 -11.68 0.33
C SER A 169 -3.54 -12.25 1.67
N ALA A 170 -4.49 -11.61 2.32
CA ALA A 170 -5.12 -12.12 3.53
C ALA A 170 -6.26 -13.11 3.21
N MET A 171 -6.99 -12.83 2.13
CA MET A 171 -8.22 -13.57 1.77
C MET A 171 -8.02 -14.54 0.60
N GLY A 172 -6.92 -14.39 -0.16
CA GLY A 172 -6.76 -15.05 -1.44
C GLY A 172 -7.65 -14.41 -2.52
N ASN A 173 -7.64 -14.99 -3.71
CA ASN A 173 -8.43 -14.48 -4.83
C ASN A 173 -9.77 -15.21 -4.89
N LEU A 174 -10.84 -14.59 -4.39
CA LEU A 174 -12.20 -15.14 -4.35
C LEU A 174 -13.08 -14.67 -5.51
N ASP A 175 -12.51 -14.05 -6.53
CA ASP A 175 -13.22 -13.72 -7.75
C ASP A 175 -13.43 -14.94 -8.68
N ARG A 176 -14.10 -14.72 -9.82
CA ARG A 176 -14.42 -15.80 -10.79
C ARG A 176 -13.18 -16.50 -11.38
N PHE A 177 -12.00 -15.93 -11.31
CA PHE A 177 -10.76 -16.50 -11.83
C PHE A 177 -9.92 -17.21 -10.76
N GLY A 178 -10.26 -17.01 -9.48
CA GLY A 178 -9.67 -17.68 -8.33
C GLY A 178 -10.61 -18.73 -7.71
N PHE A 179 -10.55 -18.84 -6.39
CA PHE A 179 -11.35 -19.81 -5.63
C PHE A 179 -12.87 -19.61 -5.76
N GLY A 180 -13.35 -18.36 -5.92
CA GLY A 180 -14.76 -18.09 -6.14
C GLY A 180 -15.28 -18.79 -7.39
N GLY A 181 -14.59 -18.69 -8.51
CA GLY A 181 -14.94 -19.42 -9.73
C GLY A 181 -14.88 -20.93 -9.56
N MET A 182 -13.92 -21.46 -8.81
CA MET A 182 -13.83 -22.89 -8.52
C MET A 182 -15.04 -23.38 -7.72
N MET A 183 -15.42 -22.68 -6.66
CA MET A 183 -16.53 -23.06 -5.79
C MET A 183 -17.89 -22.93 -6.49
N GLN A 184 -18.10 -21.89 -7.28
CA GLN A 184 -19.37 -21.60 -7.95
C GLN A 184 -19.61 -22.44 -9.20
N SER A 185 -18.56 -22.87 -9.92
CA SER A 185 -18.67 -23.54 -11.22
C SER A 185 -19.63 -24.73 -11.19
N ARG A 186 -19.52 -25.61 -10.20
CA ARG A 186 -20.38 -26.80 -10.09
C ARG A 186 -21.81 -26.47 -9.75
N ILE A 187 -22.04 -25.47 -8.91
CA ILE A 187 -23.37 -24.98 -8.56
C ILE A 187 -24.05 -24.41 -9.78
N LYS A 188 -23.30 -23.72 -10.65
CA LYS A 188 -23.78 -23.14 -11.93
C LYS A 188 -23.82 -24.15 -13.07
N GLY A 189 -23.61 -25.44 -12.83
CA GLY A 189 -23.63 -26.49 -13.85
C GLY A 189 -22.46 -26.42 -14.85
N SER A 190 -21.39 -25.71 -14.52
CA SER A 190 -20.20 -25.56 -15.35
C SER A 190 -19.00 -26.33 -14.80
N ARG A 191 -17.89 -26.35 -15.55
CA ARG A 191 -16.63 -26.97 -15.15
C ARG A 191 -15.65 -25.93 -14.65
N SER A 192 -14.96 -26.20 -13.53
CA SER A 192 -13.88 -25.37 -13.03
C SER A 192 -12.71 -25.32 -14.02
N SER A 193 -12.07 -24.17 -14.15
CA SER A 193 -10.79 -24.04 -14.85
C SER A 193 -9.65 -24.61 -14.01
N SER A 194 -8.66 -25.23 -14.65
CA SER A 194 -7.45 -25.70 -13.97
C SER A 194 -6.66 -24.55 -13.31
N LYS A 195 -6.85 -23.34 -13.75
CA LYS A 195 -6.19 -22.12 -13.21
C LYS A 195 -6.83 -21.62 -11.92
N ASN A 196 -8.12 -21.89 -11.69
CA ASN A 196 -8.83 -21.37 -10.52
C ASN A 196 -8.14 -21.74 -9.19
N LEU A 197 -7.65 -22.99 -9.08
CA LEU A 197 -6.96 -23.45 -7.87
C LEU A 197 -5.68 -22.65 -7.63
N ALA A 198 -4.79 -22.59 -8.63
CA ALA A 198 -3.52 -21.90 -8.50
C ALA A 198 -3.73 -20.40 -8.25
N PHE A 199 -4.55 -19.74 -9.05
CA PHE A 199 -4.77 -18.30 -8.94
C PHE A 199 -5.55 -17.88 -7.68
N GLY A 200 -6.18 -18.82 -6.99
CA GLY A 200 -6.83 -18.58 -5.69
C GLY A 200 -5.86 -18.43 -4.52
N LEU A 201 -4.63 -18.95 -4.63
CA LEU A 201 -3.67 -19.02 -3.51
C LEU A 201 -3.24 -17.64 -3.01
N ILE A 202 -3.08 -17.53 -1.69
CA ILE A 202 -2.72 -16.29 -0.99
C ILE A 202 -1.31 -15.77 -1.31
N GLY A 203 -0.38 -16.66 -1.71
CA GLY A 203 1.00 -16.32 -2.08
C GLY A 203 1.21 -15.97 -3.55
N MET A 204 0.18 -16.09 -4.39
CA MET A 204 0.30 -15.99 -5.85
C MET A 204 0.85 -14.65 -6.34
N SER A 205 0.68 -13.57 -5.59
CA SER A 205 1.28 -12.27 -5.93
C SER A 205 2.82 -12.32 -5.95
N ALA A 206 3.45 -13.03 -5.00
CA ALA A 206 4.91 -13.24 -5.03
C ALA A 206 5.36 -14.05 -6.25
N ASP A 207 4.61 -15.11 -6.58
CA ASP A 207 4.90 -15.95 -7.73
C ASP A 207 4.79 -15.19 -9.04
N PHE A 208 3.77 -14.31 -9.17
CA PHE A 208 3.61 -13.45 -10.36
C PHE A 208 4.76 -12.46 -10.52
N ILE A 209 5.23 -11.86 -9.43
CA ILE A 209 6.37 -10.95 -9.45
C ILE A 209 7.63 -11.69 -9.90
N ASN A 210 7.91 -12.84 -9.28
CA ASN A 210 9.08 -13.64 -9.64
C ASN A 210 9.03 -14.11 -11.10
N ALA A 211 7.92 -14.74 -11.52
CA ALA A 211 7.82 -15.40 -12.80
C ALA A 211 7.62 -14.46 -13.99
N TYR A 212 6.78 -13.42 -13.82
CA TYR A 212 6.32 -12.61 -14.96
C TYR A 212 6.87 -11.20 -15.01
N ILE A 213 7.47 -10.70 -13.93
CA ILE A 213 8.00 -9.35 -13.90
C ILE A 213 9.53 -9.36 -13.82
N LEU A 214 10.09 -10.02 -12.83
CA LEU A 214 11.53 -9.97 -12.56
C LEU A 214 12.31 -11.11 -13.25
N GLY A 215 11.73 -12.30 -13.36
CA GLY A 215 12.50 -13.52 -13.71
C GLY A 215 13.40 -13.95 -12.55
N ASN A 216 12.99 -13.68 -11.30
CA ASN A 216 13.81 -13.89 -10.11
C ASN A 216 13.81 -15.37 -9.67
N VAL A 217 14.96 -15.87 -9.27
CA VAL A 217 15.18 -17.23 -8.72
C VAL A 217 15.59 -17.21 -7.25
N GLY A 218 15.60 -16.04 -6.62
CA GLY A 218 15.97 -15.90 -5.22
C GLY A 218 14.84 -16.27 -4.26
N ARG A 219 15.01 -15.88 -3.00
CA ARG A 219 14.07 -16.25 -1.94
C ARG A 219 12.68 -15.67 -2.19
N THR A 220 11.66 -16.51 -2.09
CA THR A 220 10.25 -16.12 -2.25
C THR A 220 9.42 -16.58 -1.06
N GLY A 221 8.27 -15.94 -0.86
CA GLY A 221 7.30 -16.36 0.15
C GLY A 221 6.39 -15.24 0.63
N HIS A 222 5.73 -15.51 1.72
CA HIS A 222 4.86 -14.57 2.42
C HIS A 222 4.67 -14.99 3.87
N SER A 223 4.40 -14.01 4.73
CA SER A 223 3.87 -14.23 6.07
C SER A 223 2.50 -13.56 6.15
N VAL A 224 1.49 -14.30 6.60
CA VAL A 224 0.10 -13.83 6.64
C VAL A 224 -0.31 -13.55 8.07
N GLY A 225 -0.76 -12.33 8.31
CA GLY A 225 -1.30 -11.84 9.59
C GLY A 225 -2.64 -11.14 9.40
N ALA A 226 -3.50 -11.66 8.50
CA ALA A 226 -4.75 -11.02 8.11
C ALA A 226 -4.51 -9.56 7.69
N CYS A 227 -5.14 -8.58 8.34
CA CYS A 227 -4.97 -7.16 8.00
C CYS A 227 -3.58 -6.58 8.35
N ALA A 228 -2.70 -7.33 9.04
CA ALA A 228 -1.32 -6.96 9.35
C ALA A 228 -0.30 -7.55 8.36
N THR A 229 -0.74 -8.28 7.34
CA THR A 229 0.10 -9.04 6.39
C THR A 229 1.22 -8.20 5.77
N PHE A 230 0.94 -6.97 5.33
CA PHE A 230 1.98 -6.12 4.74
C PHE A 230 3.15 -5.88 5.70
N LEU A 231 2.88 -5.56 6.97
CA LEU A 231 3.94 -5.34 7.97
C LEU A 231 4.68 -6.63 8.33
N PHE A 232 4.03 -7.79 8.30
CA PHE A 232 4.71 -9.07 8.48
C PHE A 232 5.72 -9.33 7.36
N ASN A 233 5.35 -9.04 6.10
CA ASN A 233 6.26 -9.14 4.96
C ASN A 233 7.36 -8.05 5.01
N LEU A 234 7.02 -6.84 5.46
CA LEU A 234 8.01 -5.76 5.67
C LEU A 234 9.05 -6.15 6.73
N GLN A 235 8.62 -6.80 7.82
CA GLN A 235 9.52 -7.33 8.84
C GLN A 235 10.47 -8.37 8.26
N LEU A 236 9.96 -9.36 7.51
CA LEU A 236 10.80 -10.36 6.86
C LEU A 236 11.82 -9.72 5.90
N GLY A 237 11.38 -8.79 5.07
CA GLY A 237 12.27 -8.08 4.13
C GLY A 237 13.37 -7.32 4.83
N LYS A 238 13.04 -6.60 5.90
CA LYS A 238 14.00 -5.89 6.73
C LYS A 238 15.02 -6.86 7.36
N GLU A 239 14.54 -7.93 7.99
CA GLU A 239 15.39 -8.89 8.71
C GLU A 239 16.42 -9.57 7.80
N ILE A 240 16.04 -9.95 6.58
CA ILE A 240 16.97 -10.62 5.65
C ILE A 240 17.99 -9.65 5.02
N ILE A 241 17.67 -8.36 4.92
CA ILE A 241 18.67 -7.32 4.58
C ILE A 241 19.63 -7.14 5.73
N GLU A 242 19.14 -6.98 6.96
CA GLU A 242 19.98 -6.76 8.14
C GLU A 242 20.93 -7.91 8.46
N ASN A 243 20.55 -9.14 8.14
CA ASN A 243 21.42 -10.30 8.34
C ASN A 243 22.30 -10.63 7.13
N GLY A 244 22.19 -9.85 6.05
CA GLY A 244 22.99 -9.99 4.84
C GLY A 244 22.56 -11.13 3.90
N SER A 245 21.43 -11.82 4.16
CA SER A 245 20.92 -12.89 3.29
C SER A 245 20.36 -12.39 1.97
N ALA A 246 19.95 -11.13 1.90
CA ALA A 246 19.54 -10.47 0.66
C ALA A 246 20.04 -9.03 0.65
N ARG A 247 20.29 -8.51 -0.55
CA ARG A 247 20.63 -7.10 -0.79
C ARG A 247 19.45 -6.29 -1.31
N VAL A 248 18.48 -6.97 -1.96
CA VAL A 248 17.26 -6.37 -2.50
C VAL A 248 16.06 -7.21 -2.10
N VAL A 249 15.00 -6.56 -1.64
CA VAL A 249 13.75 -7.24 -1.29
C VAL A 249 12.57 -6.46 -1.84
N VAL A 250 11.75 -7.10 -2.63
CA VAL A 250 10.41 -6.62 -2.97
C VAL A 250 9.46 -7.05 -1.86
N VAL A 251 8.83 -6.07 -1.22
CA VAL A 251 7.78 -6.30 -0.22
C VAL A 251 6.47 -5.75 -0.75
N GLY A 252 5.39 -6.53 -0.64
CA GLY A 252 4.09 -6.04 -1.07
C GLY A 252 2.92 -6.90 -0.63
N SER A 253 1.77 -6.45 -1.04
CA SER A 253 0.50 -7.17 -0.94
C SER A 253 -0.45 -6.66 -2.01
N ALA A 254 -1.36 -7.52 -2.46
CA ALA A 254 -2.44 -7.16 -3.35
C ALA A 254 -3.74 -7.82 -2.87
N GLU A 255 -4.81 -7.05 -2.81
CA GLU A 255 -6.11 -7.51 -2.32
C GLU A 255 -7.24 -6.88 -3.12
N ALA A 256 -8.15 -7.69 -3.61
CA ALA A 256 -9.39 -7.28 -4.25
C ALA A 256 -10.58 -7.90 -3.49
N PRO A 257 -10.88 -7.41 -2.27
CA PRO A 257 -11.83 -8.05 -1.37
C PRO A 257 -13.30 -7.73 -1.71
N ILE A 258 -13.55 -6.96 -2.76
CA ILE A 258 -14.90 -6.66 -3.21
C ILE A 258 -15.41 -7.83 -4.07
N THR A 259 -15.74 -8.92 -3.41
CA THR A 259 -16.39 -10.11 -4.01
C THR A 259 -17.62 -10.46 -3.19
N PRO A 260 -18.63 -11.10 -3.79
CA PRO A 260 -19.84 -11.50 -3.08
C PRO A 260 -19.54 -12.32 -1.82
N GLU A 261 -18.63 -13.28 -1.91
CA GLU A 261 -18.27 -14.18 -0.81
C GLU A 261 -17.63 -13.45 0.38
N ILE A 262 -16.75 -12.49 0.12
CA ILE A 262 -16.08 -11.73 1.18
C ILE A 262 -17.07 -10.74 1.82
N TYR A 263 -17.91 -10.08 1.00
CA TYR A 263 -18.95 -9.19 1.51
C TYR A 263 -19.94 -9.95 2.41
N ASP A 264 -20.41 -11.12 1.97
CA ASP A 264 -21.33 -11.95 2.76
C ASP A 264 -20.69 -12.36 4.10
N GLY A 265 -19.43 -12.82 4.07
CA GLY A 265 -18.70 -13.19 5.29
C GLY A 265 -18.55 -12.02 6.28
N PHE A 266 -18.18 -10.84 5.82
CA PHE A 266 -18.06 -9.66 6.69
C PHE A 266 -19.41 -9.08 7.10
N TYR A 267 -20.45 -9.23 6.31
CA TYR A 267 -21.82 -8.87 6.67
C TYR A 267 -22.37 -9.79 7.76
N ALA A 268 -22.14 -11.09 7.65
CA ALA A 268 -22.55 -12.09 8.64
C ALA A 268 -21.94 -11.86 10.05
N VAL A 269 -20.72 -11.33 10.13
CA VAL A 269 -20.09 -10.94 11.41
C VAL A 269 -20.40 -9.50 11.82
N SER A 270 -21.35 -8.83 11.16
CA SER A 270 -21.78 -7.44 11.44
C SER A 270 -20.61 -6.43 11.45
N ALA A 271 -19.62 -6.66 10.59
CA ALA A 271 -18.44 -5.80 10.53
C ALA A 271 -18.57 -4.67 9.50
N LEU A 272 -19.48 -4.78 8.53
CA LEU A 272 -19.66 -3.78 7.48
C LEU A 272 -20.56 -2.63 7.94
N SER A 273 -20.33 -1.46 7.34
CA SER A 273 -21.18 -0.28 7.52
C SER A 273 -22.53 -0.51 6.82
N ASP A 274 -23.55 -0.85 7.59
CA ASP A 274 -24.91 -1.09 7.12
C ASP A 274 -25.62 0.21 6.74
N ASP A 275 -26.30 0.23 5.59
CA ASP A 275 -26.94 1.44 5.04
C ASP A 275 -28.05 2.00 5.95
N LYS A 276 -28.86 1.12 6.56
CA LYS A 276 -29.94 1.52 7.45
C LYS A 276 -29.39 2.11 8.76
N ALA A 277 -28.37 1.46 9.30
CA ALA A 277 -27.69 1.97 10.49
C ALA A 277 -26.95 3.29 10.20
N MET A 278 -26.42 3.46 8.98
CA MET A 278 -25.78 4.70 8.54
C MET A 278 -26.79 5.86 8.47
N ILE A 279 -27.97 5.63 7.89
CA ILE A 279 -29.06 6.65 7.87
C ILE A 279 -29.46 7.04 9.30
N ALA A 280 -29.58 6.07 10.21
CA ALA A 280 -29.90 6.33 11.61
C ALA A 280 -28.81 7.18 12.29
N LEU A 281 -27.54 6.87 12.06
CA LEU A 281 -26.42 7.64 12.59
C LEU A 281 -26.38 9.06 11.99
N GLN A 282 -26.56 9.23 10.67
CA GLN A 282 -26.63 10.53 10.02
C GLN A 282 -27.73 11.41 10.67
N SER A 283 -28.89 10.82 10.93
CA SER A 283 -30.00 11.52 11.62
C SER A 283 -29.62 11.94 13.03
N GLN A 284 -28.94 11.08 13.81
CA GLN A 284 -28.47 11.43 15.17
C GLN A 284 -27.44 12.57 15.13
N LEU A 285 -26.58 12.58 14.12
CA LEU A 285 -25.56 13.60 13.91
C LEU A 285 -26.10 14.88 13.27
N LYS A 286 -27.41 14.92 12.96
CA LYS A 286 -28.10 16.03 12.28
C LYS A 286 -27.48 16.36 10.92
N GLU A 287 -26.99 15.33 10.22
CA GLU A 287 -26.54 15.47 8.83
C GLU A 287 -27.78 15.57 7.91
N GLU A 288 -27.69 16.37 6.84
CA GLU A 288 -28.85 16.68 5.97
C GLU A 288 -29.24 15.54 5.04
N GLU A 289 -28.34 14.58 4.81
CA GLU A 289 -28.54 13.47 3.88
C GLU A 289 -29.61 12.50 4.40
N LYS A 290 -30.64 12.24 3.56
CA LYS A 290 -31.71 11.25 3.83
C LYS A 290 -31.35 9.85 3.33
N GLU A 291 -30.43 9.77 2.39
CA GLU A 291 -29.89 8.53 1.84
C GLU A 291 -28.52 8.22 2.46
N PRO A 292 -28.05 6.98 2.41
CA PRO A 292 -26.74 6.66 2.95
C PRO A 292 -25.64 7.44 2.23
N ASN A 293 -24.83 8.19 2.97
CA ASN A 293 -23.65 8.85 2.42
C ASN A 293 -22.45 7.89 2.44
N GLN A 294 -22.26 7.13 1.36
CA GLN A 294 -21.20 6.13 1.26
C GLN A 294 -19.80 6.71 1.46
N ARG A 295 -19.58 7.98 1.11
CA ARG A 295 -18.30 8.65 1.34
C ARG A 295 -17.95 8.79 2.82
N LYS A 296 -18.93 8.83 3.69
CA LYS A 296 -18.77 8.90 5.14
C LYS A 296 -18.98 7.55 5.85
N ALA A 297 -19.06 6.44 5.10
CA ALA A 297 -19.40 5.14 5.67
C ALA A 297 -18.31 4.57 6.59
N CYS A 298 -17.03 4.82 6.32
CA CYS A 298 -15.91 4.45 7.18
C CYS A 298 -15.50 5.65 8.04
N ARG A 299 -15.73 5.60 9.36
CA ARG A 299 -15.58 6.74 10.31
C ARG A 299 -14.61 6.37 11.45
N PRO A 300 -13.29 6.26 11.19
CA PRO A 300 -12.31 6.00 12.26
C PRO A 300 -12.44 7.01 13.40
N PHE A 301 -12.45 6.55 14.64
CA PHE A 301 -12.53 7.35 15.87
C PHE A 301 -13.74 8.28 16.04
N GLY A 302 -14.63 8.35 15.04
CA GLY A 302 -15.92 9.03 15.18
C GLY A 302 -17.03 8.08 15.61
N ASP A 303 -18.24 8.63 15.79
CA ASP A 303 -19.44 7.79 15.87
C ASP A 303 -19.52 6.98 14.57
N ASN A 304 -19.53 5.66 14.69
CA ASN A 304 -19.36 4.75 13.58
C ASN A 304 -20.20 3.47 13.73
N ILE A 305 -20.32 2.73 12.65
CA ILE A 305 -21.17 1.55 12.57
C ILE A 305 -20.34 0.34 12.21
N GLY A 306 -19.46 0.47 11.22
CA GLY A 306 -18.69 -0.61 10.66
C GLY A 306 -17.63 -0.12 9.70
N MET A 307 -16.93 -1.07 9.09
CA MET A 307 -15.91 -0.81 8.08
C MET A 307 -16.48 -0.85 6.66
N VAL A 308 -15.70 -0.35 5.73
CA VAL A 308 -15.91 -0.45 4.29
C VAL A 308 -14.74 -1.23 3.69
N LEU A 309 -15.00 -2.21 2.81
CA LEU A 309 -13.92 -2.91 2.12
C LEU A 309 -13.33 -2.04 0.99
N GLY A 310 -12.03 -2.19 0.73
CA GLY A 310 -11.31 -1.45 -0.30
C GLY A 310 -10.34 -2.31 -1.08
N GLU A 311 -10.14 -1.99 -2.35
CA GLU A 311 -9.17 -2.64 -3.24
C GLU A 311 -7.85 -1.89 -3.21
N SER A 312 -6.75 -2.62 -3.10
CA SER A 312 -5.41 -2.05 -3.16
C SER A 312 -4.36 -3.07 -3.56
N ALA A 313 -3.29 -2.61 -4.18
CA ALA A 313 -2.02 -3.31 -4.34
C ALA A 313 -0.89 -2.31 -4.12
N GLN A 314 -0.01 -2.61 -3.17
CA GLN A 314 1.12 -1.75 -2.81
C GLN A 314 2.41 -2.57 -2.74
N PHE A 315 3.45 -2.05 -3.38
CA PHE A 315 4.77 -2.66 -3.42
C PHE A 315 5.83 -1.63 -3.11
N VAL A 316 6.83 -2.03 -2.33
CA VAL A 316 8.05 -1.26 -2.07
C VAL A 316 9.27 -2.12 -2.38
N ILE A 317 10.34 -1.48 -2.83
CA ILE A 317 11.63 -2.10 -3.05
C ILE A 317 12.55 -1.64 -1.92
N LEU A 318 12.96 -2.59 -1.10
CA LEU A 318 13.97 -2.39 -0.07
C LEU A 318 15.34 -2.76 -0.61
N MET A 319 16.36 -2.01 -0.23
CA MET A 319 17.76 -2.34 -0.48
C MET A 319 18.59 -2.15 0.79
N ASP A 320 19.74 -2.81 0.85
CA ASP A 320 20.77 -2.35 1.77
C ASP A 320 21.28 -0.96 1.33
N GLU A 321 21.67 -0.14 2.31
CA GLU A 321 22.08 1.25 2.02
C GLU A 321 23.28 1.33 1.08
N GLN A 322 24.19 0.35 1.13
CA GLN A 322 25.37 0.35 0.28
C GLN A 322 24.98 0.15 -1.19
N LEU A 323 24.13 -0.83 -1.50
CA LEU A 323 23.66 -1.05 -2.88
C LEU A 323 22.89 0.16 -3.39
N ALA A 324 22.01 0.75 -2.58
CA ALA A 324 21.27 1.95 -2.96
C ALA A 324 22.20 3.09 -3.39
N LEU A 325 23.28 3.30 -2.65
CA LEU A 325 24.32 4.28 -2.99
C LEU A 325 25.11 3.89 -4.24
N GLU A 326 25.48 2.62 -4.39
CA GLU A 326 26.25 2.09 -5.52
C GLU A 326 25.52 2.32 -6.86
N ILE A 327 24.21 2.15 -6.89
CA ILE A 327 23.40 2.31 -8.11
C ILE A 327 22.80 3.70 -8.27
N GLY A 328 22.88 4.56 -7.25
CA GLY A 328 22.28 5.89 -7.24
C GLY A 328 20.76 5.87 -7.09
N ALA A 329 20.21 4.88 -6.40
CA ALA A 329 18.77 4.81 -6.14
C ALA A 329 18.32 5.95 -5.21
N GLU A 330 17.14 6.49 -5.43
CA GLU A 330 16.53 7.44 -4.51
C GLU A 330 16.16 6.74 -3.19
N ILE A 331 16.43 7.39 -2.07
CA ILE A 331 16.12 6.87 -0.73
C ILE A 331 14.97 7.66 -0.15
N TYR A 332 13.79 7.07 -0.15
CA TYR A 332 12.55 7.70 0.32
C TYR A 332 12.37 7.61 1.84
N ALA A 333 12.92 6.59 2.48
CA ALA A 333 12.83 6.38 3.92
C ALA A 333 13.73 5.19 4.32
N SER A 334 13.87 4.92 5.63
CA SER A 334 14.38 3.64 6.12
C SER A 334 13.43 2.99 7.10
N VAL A 335 13.63 1.67 7.32
CA VAL A 335 12.78 0.83 8.17
C VAL A 335 13.56 0.34 9.38
N PRO A 336 13.76 1.17 10.43
CA PRO A 336 14.55 0.76 11.60
C PRO A 336 13.89 -0.36 12.40
N THR A 337 12.57 -0.34 12.54
CA THR A 337 11.86 -1.33 13.37
C THR A 337 10.51 -1.69 12.78
N VAL A 338 10.26 -2.98 12.71
CA VAL A 338 8.92 -3.56 12.59
C VAL A 338 8.78 -4.59 13.69
N ALA A 339 7.66 -4.57 14.39
CA ALA A 339 7.35 -5.51 15.46
C ALA A 339 6.02 -6.19 15.21
N SER A 340 5.98 -7.51 15.32
CA SER A 340 4.76 -8.31 15.23
C SER A 340 4.58 -9.17 16.49
N HIS A 341 3.37 -9.17 17.08
CA HIS A 341 3.05 -9.92 18.28
C HIS A 341 1.60 -10.42 18.25
N ALA A 342 1.40 -11.59 18.84
CA ALA A 342 0.06 -12.14 19.06
C ALA A 342 -0.61 -11.50 20.28
N ASP A 343 -1.94 -11.52 20.31
CA ASP A 343 -2.73 -11.08 21.46
C ASP A 343 -2.76 -12.07 22.63
N GLY A 344 -2.29 -13.31 22.43
CA GLY A 344 -2.41 -14.35 23.42
C GLY A 344 -3.85 -14.84 23.59
N PHE A 345 -4.35 -14.83 24.83
CA PHE A 345 -5.73 -15.22 25.13
C PHE A 345 -6.72 -14.15 24.73
N LYS A 346 -7.82 -14.58 24.12
CA LYS A 346 -8.96 -13.72 23.81
C LYS A 346 -10.26 -14.50 23.81
N SER A 347 -11.36 -13.82 24.11
CA SER A 347 -12.70 -14.41 24.18
C SER A 347 -13.42 -14.47 22.83
N SER A 348 -12.95 -13.76 21.80
CA SER A 348 -13.55 -13.69 20.47
C SER A 348 -12.49 -13.54 19.37
N ILE A 349 -12.91 -13.77 18.12
CA ILE A 349 -12.04 -13.66 16.94
C ILE A 349 -11.43 -12.26 16.80
N SER A 350 -12.19 -11.22 17.12
CA SER A 350 -11.83 -9.81 16.95
C SER A 350 -11.65 -9.04 18.26
N GLY A 351 -11.61 -9.73 19.40
CA GLY A 351 -11.45 -9.10 20.71
C GLY A 351 -10.11 -8.37 20.84
N PRO A 352 -10.07 -7.25 21.59
CA PRO A 352 -8.83 -6.55 21.89
C PRO A 352 -7.91 -7.43 22.75
N GLY A 353 -6.61 -7.34 22.49
CA GLY A 353 -5.57 -8.03 23.26
C GLY A 353 -4.35 -7.14 23.47
N ILE A 354 -3.34 -7.68 24.13
CA ILE A 354 -2.14 -6.92 24.54
C ILE A 354 -1.09 -6.80 23.44
N GLY A 355 -1.17 -7.60 22.39
CA GLY A 355 -0.15 -7.66 21.34
C GLY A 355 0.12 -6.31 20.68
N ASN A 356 -0.92 -5.51 20.47
CA ASN A 356 -0.74 -4.21 19.82
C ASN A 356 -0.10 -3.15 20.74
N TYR A 357 -0.30 -3.21 22.05
CA TYR A 357 0.47 -2.38 23.00
C TYR A 357 1.97 -2.69 22.89
N ILE A 358 2.31 -3.99 22.82
CA ILE A 358 3.70 -4.45 22.72
C ILE A 358 4.33 -3.99 21.40
N THR A 359 3.63 -4.17 20.26
CA THR A 359 4.19 -3.80 18.96
C THR A 359 4.44 -2.31 18.85
N LEU A 360 3.48 -1.49 19.25
CA LEU A 360 3.60 -0.04 19.18
C LEU A 360 4.65 0.48 20.16
N ALA A 361 4.64 0.02 21.41
CA ALA A 361 5.63 0.42 22.40
C ALA A 361 7.06 0.07 21.99
N LYS A 362 7.28 -1.10 21.35
CA LYS A 362 8.60 -1.46 20.78
C LYS A 362 9.05 -0.50 19.68
N CYS A 363 8.14 -0.11 18.81
CA CYS A 363 8.43 0.85 17.74
C CYS A 363 8.76 2.24 18.31
N VAL A 364 7.97 2.74 19.24
CA VAL A 364 8.22 4.04 19.90
C VAL A 364 9.49 3.99 20.75
N SER A 365 9.77 2.88 21.45
CA SER A 365 11.05 2.69 22.18
C SER A 365 12.27 2.70 21.24
N SER A 366 12.13 2.13 20.03
CA SER A 366 13.18 2.20 19.01
C SER A 366 13.38 3.64 18.52
N ALA A 367 12.29 4.37 18.28
CA ALA A 367 12.34 5.78 17.90
C ALA A 367 12.97 6.64 19.01
N TYR A 368 12.64 6.42 20.28
CA TYR A 368 13.23 7.10 21.44
C TYR A 368 14.76 6.96 21.52
N LYS A 369 15.29 5.83 21.02
CA LYS A 369 16.75 5.59 20.96
C LYS A 369 17.41 6.17 19.71
N THR A 370 16.62 6.55 18.71
CA THR A 370 17.11 6.97 17.40
C THR A 370 16.95 8.48 17.18
N LEU A 371 15.87 9.05 17.68
CA LEU A 371 15.51 10.46 17.56
C LEU A 371 15.93 11.23 18.82
N GLU A 372 16.10 12.54 18.67
CA GLU A 372 16.09 13.44 19.80
C GLU A 372 14.70 13.44 20.46
N GLU A 373 14.64 13.62 21.77
CA GLU A 373 13.41 13.52 22.54
C GLU A 373 12.33 14.50 22.05
N ALA A 374 12.70 15.73 21.70
CA ALA A 374 11.80 16.73 21.13
C ALA A 374 11.26 16.26 19.77
N ALA A 375 12.10 15.70 18.91
CA ALA A 375 11.70 15.20 17.60
C ALA A 375 10.71 14.03 17.72
N LEU A 376 10.93 13.10 18.67
CA LEU A 376 9.97 12.04 18.93
C LEU A 376 8.60 12.60 19.35
N ARG A 377 8.58 13.59 20.24
CA ARG A 377 7.37 14.12 20.84
C ARG A 377 6.57 15.04 19.92
N GLU A 378 7.24 15.79 19.07
CA GLU A 378 6.64 16.89 18.31
C GLU A 378 6.64 16.67 16.79
N GLN A 379 7.56 15.84 16.27
CA GLN A 379 7.81 15.71 14.83
C GLN A 379 7.52 14.31 14.30
N THR A 380 6.61 13.59 14.95
CA THR A 380 6.14 12.27 14.52
C THR A 380 4.64 12.23 14.33
N PHE A 381 4.15 11.27 13.59
CA PHE A 381 2.71 11.02 13.40
C PHE A 381 2.41 9.53 13.28
N VAL A 382 1.12 9.18 13.40
CA VAL A 382 0.65 7.80 13.31
C VAL A 382 -0.38 7.66 12.19
N HIS A 383 -0.19 6.65 11.37
CA HIS A 383 -1.28 6.08 10.59
C HIS A 383 -1.91 4.93 11.38
N ALA A 384 -3.09 5.16 11.91
CA ALA A 384 -3.82 4.20 12.71
C ALA A 384 -4.42 3.07 11.88
N HIS A 385 -4.66 1.93 12.51
CA HIS A 385 -5.44 0.85 11.89
C HIS A 385 -6.84 1.31 11.49
N GLY A 386 -7.55 2.02 12.37
CA GLY A 386 -8.72 2.85 12.07
C GLY A 386 -9.80 2.18 11.21
N THR A 387 -10.36 1.04 11.61
CA THR A 387 -11.33 0.29 10.79
C THR A 387 -12.70 0.95 10.64
N GLY A 388 -13.05 1.90 11.50
CA GLY A 388 -14.39 2.49 11.54
C GLY A 388 -15.42 1.62 12.30
N THR A 389 -14.97 0.62 13.05
CA THR A 389 -15.84 -0.19 13.92
C THR A 389 -15.83 0.31 15.36
N PRO A 390 -16.95 0.21 16.11
CA PRO A 390 -17.02 0.66 17.51
C PRO A 390 -15.93 0.02 18.40
N ALA A 391 -15.70 -1.29 18.29
CA ALA A 391 -14.70 -1.99 19.08
C ALA A 391 -13.26 -1.52 18.81
N ASN A 392 -12.95 -1.13 17.56
CA ASN A 392 -11.61 -0.64 17.24
C ASN A 392 -11.37 0.78 17.73
N ARG A 393 -12.37 1.69 17.62
CA ARG A 393 -12.15 3.09 18.00
C ARG A 393 -11.75 3.23 19.47
N THR A 394 -12.38 2.47 20.37
CA THR A 394 -12.07 2.49 21.81
C THR A 394 -10.76 1.77 22.10
N SER A 395 -10.57 0.54 21.59
CA SER A 395 -9.37 -0.23 21.89
C SER A 395 -8.11 0.39 21.29
N GLU A 396 -8.15 0.89 20.07
CA GLU A 396 -6.98 1.47 19.43
C GLU A 396 -6.62 2.85 20.02
N SER A 397 -7.61 3.71 20.29
CA SER A 397 -7.35 4.99 20.95
C SER A 397 -6.73 4.80 22.34
N HIS A 398 -7.20 3.80 23.11
CA HIS A 398 -6.58 3.47 24.40
C HIS A 398 -5.12 3.03 24.25
N ILE A 399 -4.81 2.18 23.25
CA ILE A 399 -3.43 1.74 22.96
C ILE A 399 -2.54 2.94 22.62
N LEU A 400 -2.98 3.77 21.69
CA LEU A 400 -2.23 4.94 21.22
C LEU A 400 -2.01 5.93 22.38
N ASN A 401 -3.05 6.23 23.15
CA ASN A 401 -3.00 7.16 24.27
C ASN A 401 -2.06 6.66 25.39
N THR A 402 -2.16 5.37 25.75
CA THR A 402 -1.31 4.76 26.78
C THR A 402 0.18 4.79 26.40
N VAL A 403 0.49 4.50 25.12
CA VAL A 403 1.88 4.56 24.64
C VAL A 403 2.36 6.01 24.55
N ALA A 404 1.53 6.94 24.08
CA ALA A 404 1.86 8.36 24.05
C ALA A 404 2.20 8.89 25.45
N GLU A 405 1.36 8.57 26.45
CA GLU A 405 1.59 8.93 27.85
C GLU A 405 2.92 8.40 28.38
N ALA A 406 3.21 7.11 28.15
CA ALA A 406 4.42 6.45 28.63
C ALA A 406 5.72 7.07 28.08
N PHE A 407 5.68 7.65 26.87
CA PHE A 407 6.83 8.31 26.23
C PHE A 407 6.75 9.86 26.28
N GLY A 408 5.77 10.41 26.97
CA GLY A 408 5.61 11.86 27.16
C GLY A 408 5.23 12.60 25.86
N ILE A 409 4.62 11.91 24.90
CA ILE A 409 4.11 12.49 23.66
C ILE A 409 2.76 13.15 23.97
N LYS A 410 2.55 14.38 23.50
CA LYS A 410 1.31 15.13 23.63
C LYS A 410 0.80 15.54 22.24
N GLU A 411 -0.52 15.62 22.09
CA GLU A 411 -1.15 16.00 20.83
C GLU A 411 -0.59 15.21 19.63
N TRP A 412 -0.37 13.90 19.81
CA TRP A 412 0.20 13.04 18.79
C TRP A 412 -0.72 12.98 17.57
N PRO A 413 -0.28 13.41 16.36
CA PRO A 413 -1.13 13.44 15.18
C PRO A 413 -1.51 12.02 14.74
N ILE A 414 -2.82 11.72 14.71
CA ILE A 414 -3.37 10.42 14.34
C ILE A 414 -4.23 10.56 13.07
N SER A 415 -3.82 9.89 12.00
CA SER A 415 -4.55 9.79 10.73
C SER A 415 -5.24 8.43 10.58
N GLY A 416 -6.34 8.39 9.82
CA GLY A 416 -7.11 7.18 9.55
C GLY A 416 -7.49 7.05 8.07
N LEU A 417 -6.59 6.50 7.26
CA LEU A 417 -6.72 6.45 5.79
C LEU A 417 -7.91 5.66 5.27
N LYS A 418 -8.41 4.70 6.06
CA LYS A 418 -9.59 3.91 5.66
C LYS A 418 -10.84 4.75 5.46
N SER A 419 -10.87 5.97 5.99
CA SER A 419 -11.92 6.94 5.68
C SER A 419 -11.97 7.28 4.18
N PHE A 420 -10.81 7.30 3.49
CA PHE A 420 -10.71 7.55 2.07
C PHE A 420 -10.75 6.28 1.22
N LEU A 421 -10.06 5.22 1.65
CA LEU A 421 -9.72 4.08 0.83
C LEU A 421 -10.62 2.86 1.08
N GLY A 422 -11.32 2.83 2.23
CA GLY A 422 -11.83 1.58 2.76
C GLY A 422 -10.72 0.71 3.33
N HIS A 423 -11.07 -0.49 3.78
CA HIS A 423 -10.16 -1.45 4.36
C HIS A 423 -9.64 -2.42 3.28
N SER A 424 -8.42 -2.24 2.87
CA SER A 424 -7.73 -3.06 1.86
C SER A 424 -7.06 -4.32 2.44
N MET A 425 -7.56 -4.83 3.56
CA MET A 425 -7.17 -6.07 4.21
C MET A 425 -5.64 -6.20 4.36
N ALA A 426 -5.01 -7.19 3.68
CA ALA A 426 -3.58 -7.42 3.72
C ALA A 426 -2.74 -6.17 3.37
N VAL A 427 -3.26 -5.28 2.54
CA VAL A 427 -2.52 -4.13 1.98
C VAL A 427 -2.61 -2.89 2.86
N ALA A 428 -3.49 -2.89 3.88
CA ALA A 428 -3.84 -1.70 4.65
C ALA A 428 -2.65 -0.90 5.18
N ALA A 429 -1.62 -1.59 5.68
CA ALA A 429 -0.39 -0.93 6.13
C ALA A 429 0.54 -0.52 4.97
N GLY A 430 0.40 -1.12 3.80
CA GLY A 430 1.03 -0.65 2.56
C GLY A 430 0.49 0.71 2.16
N ASP A 431 -0.84 0.90 2.20
CA ASP A 431 -1.47 2.20 1.96
C ASP A 431 -0.99 3.25 2.98
N GLN A 432 -0.82 2.87 4.25
CA GLN A 432 -0.27 3.74 5.29
C GLN A 432 1.18 4.15 4.97
N LEU A 433 2.02 3.20 4.55
CA LEU A 433 3.40 3.48 4.18
C LEU A 433 3.49 4.44 3.00
N ILE A 434 2.73 4.20 1.94
CA ILE A 434 2.69 5.09 0.77
C ILE A 434 2.22 6.50 1.16
N SER A 435 1.24 6.60 2.05
CA SER A 435 0.80 7.90 2.58
C SER A 435 1.88 8.60 3.41
N ALA A 436 2.65 7.86 4.21
CA ALA A 436 3.77 8.43 4.96
C ALA A 436 4.86 8.96 4.01
N LEU A 437 5.19 8.22 2.93
CA LEU A 437 6.11 8.70 1.90
C LEU A 437 5.59 9.98 1.23
N GLY A 438 4.27 10.05 0.99
CA GLY A 438 3.62 11.25 0.47
C GLY A 438 3.67 12.43 1.45
N THR A 439 3.52 12.17 2.75
CA THR A 439 3.63 13.20 3.78
C THR A 439 5.01 13.86 3.74
N TRP A 440 6.10 13.10 3.59
CA TRP A 440 7.43 13.69 3.42
C TRP A 440 7.63 14.42 2.09
N ASN A 441 6.82 14.14 1.08
CA ASN A 441 6.85 14.88 -0.20
C ASN A 441 6.14 16.24 -0.13
N LYS A 442 5.01 16.33 0.62
CA LYS A 442 4.13 17.53 0.63
C LYS A 442 4.00 18.21 2.00
N GLY A 443 4.51 17.61 3.08
CA GLY A 443 4.38 18.14 4.44
C GLY A 443 2.96 18.01 5.02
N ILE A 444 2.08 17.16 4.46
CA ILE A 444 0.67 17.12 4.85
C ILE A 444 0.30 15.73 5.37
N VAL A 445 -0.11 15.62 6.64
CA VAL A 445 -0.72 14.42 7.19
C VAL A 445 -2.23 14.44 6.92
N PRO A 446 -2.80 13.43 6.25
CA PRO A 446 -4.21 13.44 5.87
C PRO A 446 -5.13 13.38 7.10
N ARG A 447 -6.21 14.16 7.05
CA ARG A 447 -7.31 14.09 8.02
C ARG A 447 -8.10 12.78 7.90
N ILE A 448 -8.97 12.53 8.86
CA ILE A 448 -10.08 11.58 8.76
C ILE A 448 -11.27 12.33 8.19
N HIS A 449 -11.47 12.28 6.87
CA HIS A 449 -12.43 13.17 6.19
C HIS A 449 -13.89 12.87 6.50
N SER A 450 -14.19 11.69 7.01
CA SER A 450 -15.56 11.21 7.24
C SER A 450 -16.16 11.65 8.59
N ILE A 451 -15.38 12.30 9.46
CA ILE A 451 -15.82 12.76 10.78
C ILE A 451 -15.61 14.26 10.95
N GLN A 452 -16.40 14.86 11.81
CA GLN A 452 -16.28 16.26 12.23
C GLN A 452 -15.86 16.38 13.70
N LYS A 453 -16.05 15.32 14.47
CA LYS A 453 -15.63 15.18 15.87
C LYS A 453 -15.35 13.71 16.18
N THR A 454 -14.60 13.47 17.22
CA THR A 454 -14.40 12.13 17.81
C THR A 454 -15.63 11.68 18.58
N ALA A 455 -15.80 10.36 18.72
CA ALA A 455 -16.82 9.80 19.60
C ALA A 455 -16.43 9.99 21.08
N GLU A 456 -17.41 9.99 21.97
CA GLU A 456 -17.22 10.28 23.41
C GLU A 456 -16.35 9.22 24.13
N ASP A 457 -16.32 7.99 23.63
CA ASP A 457 -15.57 6.87 24.20
C ASP A 457 -14.15 6.73 23.63
N VAL A 458 -13.66 7.71 22.87
CA VAL A 458 -12.30 7.76 22.33
C VAL A 458 -11.34 8.37 23.36
N HIS A 459 -10.28 7.62 23.68
CA HIS A 459 -9.19 8.09 24.55
C HIS A 459 -8.28 9.02 23.74
N GLN A 460 -8.28 10.32 24.07
CA GLN A 460 -7.57 11.33 23.28
C GLN A 460 -6.79 12.35 24.10
N GLU A 461 -6.49 12.06 25.37
CA GLU A 461 -5.82 13.00 26.29
C GLU A 461 -4.41 13.40 25.80
N ASN A 462 -3.77 12.53 25.01
CA ASN A 462 -2.44 12.74 24.44
C ASN A 462 -2.44 12.69 22.90
N LEU A 463 -3.62 12.61 22.27
CA LEU A 463 -3.77 12.39 20.83
C LEU A 463 -4.44 13.59 20.15
N ASP A 464 -3.94 13.97 18.98
CA ASP A 464 -4.60 14.85 18.02
C ASP A 464 -5.21 13.99 16.91
N ILE A 465 -6.48 13.57 17.09
CA ILE A 465 -7.22 12.84 16.04
C ILE A 465 -7.58 13.82 14.94
N LEU A 466 -6.91 13.69 13.79
CA LEU A 466 -6.95 14.68 12.73
C LEU A 466 -8.30 14.75 12.03
N ILE A 467 -9.10 15.77 12.32
CA ILE A 467 -10.32 16.13 11.58
C ILE A 467 -10.07 17.17 10.48
N LYS A 468 -8.86 17.73 10.46
CA LYS A 468 -8.32 18.60 9.41
C LYS A 468 -6.94 18.11 9.03
N ASP A 469 -6.54 18.35 7.78
CA ASP A 469 -5.19 18.03 7.35
C ASP A 469 -4.17 18.81 8.18
N LYS A 470 -3.15 18.14 8.71
CA LYS A 470 -2.05 18.78 9.44
C LYS A 470 -0.94 19.11 8.44
N LYS A 471 -0.68 20.40 8.25
CA LYS A 471 0.25 20.92 7.25
C LYS A 471 1.46 21.55 7.95
N GLU A 472 2.63 21.07 7.57
CA GLU A 472 3.95 21.52 8.02
C GLU A 472 4.90 21.59 6.80
N ASP A 473 6.13 21.98 7.02
CA ASP A 473 7.16 21.82 6.00
C ASP A 473 7.43 20.33 5.74
N PRO A 474 7.77 19.90 4.52
CA PRO A 474 8.05 18.49 4.21
C PRO A 474 9.12 17.85 5.11
N GLU A 475 10.10 18.62 5.58
CA GLU A 475 11.17 18.17 6.45
C GLU A 475 10.81 18.19 7.94
N PHE A 476 9.63 18.70 8.33
CA PHE A 476 9.22 18.79 9.72
C PHE A 476 9.08 17.41 10.35
N PHE A 477 8.33 16.51 9.71
CA PHE A 477 8.09 15.18 10.25
C PHE A 477 9.32 14.28 10.07
N LYS A 478 9.93 13.88 11.19
CA LYS A 478 11.14 13.04 11.21
C LYS A 478 10.83 11.56 11.10
N ALA A 479 9.64 11.13 11.55
CA ALA A 479 9.25 9.74 11.52
C ALA A 479 7.73 9.54 11.46
N ALA A 480 7.34 8.36 10.99
CA ALA A 480 5.96 7.88 11.01
C ALA A 480 5.86 6.54 11.74
N PHE A 481 4.74 6.33 12.42
CA PHE A 481 4.36 5.04 12.97
C PHE A 481 3.17 4.48 12.18
N LEU A 482 3.29 3.22 11.77
CA LEU A 482 2.22 2.49 11.09
C LEU A 482 1.67 1.46 12.06
N ASN A 483 0.34 1.38 12.19
CA ASN A 483 -0.30 0.44 13.09
C ASN A 483 -1.28 -0.46 12.36
N ALA A 484 -1.20 -1.77 12.57
CA ALA A 484 -2.06 -2.76 11.94
C ALA A 484 -2.48 -3.84 12.94
N LYS A 485 -3.79 -4.19 12.89
CA LYS A 485 -4.40 -5.23 13.70
C LYS A 485 -5.16 -6.18 12.79
N GLY A 486 -4.87 -7.46 12.86
CA GLY A 486 -5.49 -8.50 12.03
C GLY A 486 -6.34 -9.46 12.83
N PHE A 487 -7.33 -10.04 12.18
CA PHE A 487 -8.10 -11.16 12.74
C PHE A 487 -7.16 -12.27 13.21
N GLY A 488 -7.58 -13.01 14.23
CA GLY A 488 -6.75 -14.03 14.85
C GLY A 488 -5.84 -13.50 15.97
N GLY A 489 -5.82 -12.18 16.22
CA GLY A 489 -4.93 -11.55 17.21
C GLY A 489 -3.54 -11.26 16.64
N ASN A 490 -3.46 -11.01 15.35
CA ASN A 490 -2.23 -10.63 14.67
C ASN A 490 -2.05 -9.11 14.77
N ASN A 491 -0.98 -8.66 15.41
CA ASN A 491 -0.68 -7.24 15.55
C ASN A 491 0.69 -6.95 14.98
N ALA A 492 0.82 -5.84 14.28
CA ALA A 492 2.11 -5.32 13.84
C ALA A 492 2.12 -3.80 13.85
N SER A 493 3.27 -3.25 14.20
CA SER A 493 3.55 -1.82 14.09
C SER A 493 4.92 -1.63 13.45
N ALA A 494 5.10 -0.51 12.74
CA ALA A 494 6.38 -0.14 12.16
C ALA A 494 6.77 1.28 12.56
N PHE A 495 8.06 1.48 12.81
CA PHE A 495 8.72 2.78 12.89
C PHE A 495 9.46 3.00 11.57
N ILE A 496 9.06 4.03 10.84
CA ILE A 496 9.65 4.44 9.56
C ILE A 496 10.35 5.78 9.77
N LEU A 497 11.63 5.84 9.43
CA LEU A 497 12.44 7.05 9.56
C LEU A 497 12.38 7.84 8.24
N GLY A 498 12.07 9.12 8.33
CA GLY A 498 11.95 10.01 7.18
C GLY A 498 13.23 10.16 6.37
N PRO A 499 13.13 10.68 5.12
CA PRO A 499 14.24 10.71 4.17
C PRO A 499 15.43 11.53 4.66
N GLU A 500 15.20 12.69 5.26
CA GLU A 500 16.26 13.57 5.75
C GLU A 500 17.14 12.91 6.80
N LEU A 501 16.52 12.33 7.86
CA LEU A 501 17.27 11.64 8.90
C LEU A 501 17.89 10.35 8.40
N THR A 502 17.22 9.61 7.51
CA THR A 502 17.81 8.43 6.85
C THR A 502 19.09 8.80 6.12
N ARG A 503 19.05 9.89 5.33
CA ARG A 503 20.22 10.42 4.64
C ARG A 503 21.34 10.81 5.63
N SER A 504 21.02 11.55 6.67
CA SER A 504 21.98 11.94 7.72
C SER A 504 22.66 10.72 8.40
N VAL A 505 21.90 9.65 8.64
CA VAL A 505 22.46 8.40 9.20
C VAL A 505 23.43 7.74 8.21
N ILE A 506 23.14 7.75 6.93
CA ILE A 506 23.98 7.19 5.87
C ILE A 506 25.25 8.02 5.68
N GLU A 507 25.13 9.35 5.57
CA GLU A 507 26.26 10.27 5.41
C GLU A 507 27.34 10.10 6.48
N LYS A 508 26.92 9.82 7.73
CA LYS A 508 27.85 9.56 8.84
C LYS A 508 28.64 8.24 8.72
N LYS A 509 28.23 7.36 7.80
CA LYS A 509 28.83 6.02 7.61
C LYS A 509 29.80 5.95 6.43
N ILE A 510 29.77 6.90 5.50
CA ILE A 510 30.49 6.85 4.23
C ILE A 510 31.43 8.05 4.05
N SER A 511 32.37 7.98 3.10
CA SER A 511 33.24 9.09 2.78
C SER A 511 32.48 10.19 2.01
N LYS A 512 32.92 11.45 2.15
CA LYS A 512 32.38 12.57 1.37
C LYS A 512 32.47 12.33 -0.14
N LYS A 513 33.53 11.66 -0.61
CA LYS A 513 33.73 11.32 -2.02
C LYS A 513 32.64 10.35 -2.51
N ASP A 514 32.35 9.31 -1.74
CA ASP A 514 31.36 8.32 -2.11
C ASP A 514 29.95 8.92 -2.10
N PHE A 515 29.68 9.80 -1.14
CA PHE A 515 28.43 10.54 -1.08
C PHE A 515 28.24 11.46 -2.31
N MET A 516 29.27 12.22 -2.71
CA MET A 516 29.21 13.03 -3.94
C MET A 516 29.03 12.18 -5.20
N ASN A 517 29.62 11.00 -5.27
CA ASN A 517 29.41 10.08 -6.39
C ASN A 517 27.98 9.55 -6.43
N TYR A 518 27.40 9.26 -5.29
CA TYR A 518 25.98 8.89 -5.17
C TYR A 518 25.07 10.02 -5.68
N GLU A 519 25.28 11.27 -5.25
CA GLU A 519 24.45 12.40 -5.68
C GLU A 519 24.42 12.57 -7.19
N LYS A 520 25.58 12.45 -7.87
CA LYS A 520 25.64 12.50 -9.35
C LYS A 520 24.84 11.40 -10.05
N LYS A 521 24.78 10.20 -9.44
CA LYS A 521 23.97 9.10 -9.99
C LYS A 521 22.49 9.32 -9.68
N LEU A 522 22.17 9.83 -8.50
CA LEU A 522 20.82 10.15 -8.07
C LEU A 522 20.13 11.14 -9.00
N GLU A 523 20.82 12.15 -9.52
CA GLU A 523 20.26 13.10 -10.50
C GLU A 523 19.69 12.37 -11.72
N LYS A 524 20.44 11.42 -12.30
CA LYS A 524 19.99 10.64 -13.44
C LYS A 524 18.80 9.72 -13.08
N THR A 525 18.81 9.16 -11.87
CA THR A 525 17.70 8.37 -11.37
C THR A 525 16.43 9.20 -11.28
N LYS A 526 16.53 10.42 -10.75
CA LYS A 526 15.39 11.36 -10.66
C LYS A 526 14.85 11.77 -12.03
N GLU A 527 15.73 12.02 -13.00
CA GLU A 527 15.32 12.31 -14.39
C GLU A 527 14.54 11.13 -14.99
N SER A 528 15.04 9.90 -14.83
CA SER A 528 14.35 8.69 -15.32
C SER A 528 13.01 8.46 -14.63
N CYS A 529 12.95 8.69 -13.32
CA CYS A 529 11.72 8.61 -12.53
C CYS A 529 10.69 9.65 -13.01
N GLN A 530 11.12 10.88 -13.25
CA GLN A 530 10.27 11.94 -13.77
C GLN A 530 9.73 11.58 -15.16
N GLU A 531 10.57 11.09 -16.07
CA GLU A 531 10.16 10.65 -17.41
C GLU A 531 9.09 9.55 -17.34
N TYR A 532 9.29 8.57 -16.44
CA TYR A 532 8.27 7.53 -16.20
C TYR A 532 6.95 8.14 -15.76
N ASN A 533 6.98 9.03 -14.76
CA ASN A 533 5.78 9.64 -14.21
C ASN A 533 5.04 10.54 -15.21
N GLU A 534 5.77 11.29 -16.05
CA GLU A 534 5.18 12.07 -17.14
C GLU A 534 4.50 11.18 -18.18
N ASN A 535 5.11 10.04 -18.53
CA ASN A 535 4.49 9.08 -19.44
C ASN A 535 3.24 8.43 -18.81
N ALA A 536 3.30 8.03 -17.55
CA ALA A 536 2.16 7.47 -16.83
C ALA A 536 1.00 8.47 -16.73
N SER A 537 1.28 9.76 -16.48
CA SER A 537 0.25 10.82 -16.45
C SER A 537 -0.40 11.13 -17.81
N ARG A 538 0.10 10.51 -18.89
CA ARG A 538 -0.50 10.52 -20.23
C ARG A 538 -1.18 9.19 -20.56
N GLY A 539 -1.25 8.25 -19.62
CA GLY A 539 -1.82 6.92 -19.83
C GLY A 539 -0.87 5.89 -20.42
N ASN A 540 0.39 6.24 -20.62
CA ASN A 540 1.42 5.32 -21.15
C ASN A 540 2.08 4.56 -19.98
N TYR A 541 1.31 3.71 -19.33
CA TYR A 541 1.84 2.86 -18.24
C TYR A 541 2.78 1.80 -18.81
N LYS A 542 3.99 1.72 -18.31
CA LYS A 542 4.98 0.71 -18.71
C LYS A 542 4.74 -0.58 -17.92
N THR A 543 3.69 -1.33 -18.27
CA THR A 543 3.40 -2.61 -17.64
C THR A 543 4.37 -3.69 -18.09
N ILE A 544 4.99 -4.38 -17.15
CA ILE A 544 5.96 -5.46 -17.40
C ILE A 544 5.25 -6.80 -17.19
N TYR A 545 5.16 -7.59 -18.27
CA TYR A 545 4.65 -8.95 -18.24
C TYR A 545 5.42 -9.82 -19.22
N LYS A 546 6.31 -10.66 -18.67
CA LYS A 546 7.26 -11.49 -19.43
C LYS A 546 6.80 -12.94 -19.44
N PHE A 547 5.80 -13.26 -20.25
CA PHE A 547 5.35 -14.65 -20.38
C PHE A 547 6.33 -15.46 -21.24
N ASN A 548 6.78 -16.62 -20.75
CA ASN A 548 7.77 -17.50 -21.39
C ASN A 548 9.13 -16.84 -21.71
N HIS A 549 9.49 -15.77 -21.02
CA HIS A 549 10.82 -15.17 -21.11
C HIS A 549 11.79 -15.87 -20.16
N GLN A 550 13.03 -16.13 -20.64
CA GLN A 550 14.14 -16.65 -19.83
C GLN A 550 13.77 -17.88 -18.98
N VAL A 551 12.89 -18.72 -19.48
CA VAL A 551 12.56 -19.98 -18.83
C VAL A 551 13.78 -20.89 -18.93
N LEU A 552 14.42 -21.16 -17.80
CA LEU A 552 15.50 -22.14 -17.72
C LEU A 552 14.93 -23.52 -18.05
N GLN A 553 15.54 -24.19 -19.05
CA GLN A 553 15.01 -25.44 -19.60
C GLN A 553 15.63 -26.69 -18.98
N GLY A 554 16.35 -26.54 -17.87
CA GLY A 554 16.84 -27.67 -17.11
C GLY A 554 18.36 -27.65 -16.90
N VAL A 555 18.97 -28.83 -16.84
CA VAL A 555 20.35 -29.04 -16.41
C VAL A 555 21.40 -28.32 -17.30
N GLY A 556 21.07 -28.03 -18.57
CA GLY A 556 21.96 -27.29 -19.47
C GLY A 556 22.13 -25.80 -19.15
N ASP A 557 21.24 -25.23 -18.32
CA ASP A 557 21.24 -23.81 -18.02
C ASP A 557 21.94 -23.48 -16.71
N LEU A 558 22.43 -24.47 -15.97
CA LEU A 558 23.12 -24.29 -14.71
C LEU A 558 24.30 -25.25 -14.52
N GLU A 559 25.33 -24.74 -13.86
CA GLU A 559 26.49 -25.52 -13.42
C GLU A 559 26.55 -25.52 -11.90
N ILE A 560 26.54 -26.70 -11.28
CA ILE A 560 26.62 -26.86 -9.82
C ILE A 560 27.97 -27.43 -9.45
N SER A 561 28.70 -26.76 -8.58
CA SER A 561 29.89 -27.26 -7.90
C SER A 561 29.64 -27.28 -6.38
N LYS A 562 30.61 -27.78 -5.64
CA LYS A 562 30.52 -27.78 -4.17
C LYS A 562 30.57 -26.37 -3.55
N ASP A 563 31.09 -25.39 -4.27
CA ASP A 563 31.36 -24.06 -3.76
C ASP A 563 30.41 -23.01 -4.36
N LYS A 564 29.78 -23.30 -5.51
CA LYS A 564 28.94 -22.33 -6.20
C LYS A 564 27.96 -22.94 -7.20
N ILE A 565 26.88 -22.16 -7.50
CA ILE A 565 26.00 -22.43 -8.63
C ILE A 565 26.13 -21.27 -9.62
N LYS A 566 26.40 -21.59 -10.88
CA LYS A 566 26.40 -20.66 -12.00
C LYS A 566 25.09 -20.80 -12.79
N LEU A 567 24.40 -19.74 -13.02
CA LEU A 567 23.15 -19.69 -13.79
C LEU A 567 23.39 -18.97 -15.11
N GLN A 568 22.89 -19.54 -16.20
CA GLN A 568 22.95 -18.88 -17.50
C GLN A 568 22.15 -17.56 -17.46
N GLY A 569 22.73 -16.50 -18.00
CA GLY A 569 22.09 -15.17 -18.03
C GLY A 569 22.32 -14.29 -16.79
N TYR A 570 23.00 -14.80 -15.76
CA TYR A 570 23.40 -14.02 -14.58
C TYR A 570 24.93 -13.79 -14.56
N GLU A 571 25.34 -12.58 -14.18
CA GLU A 571 26.78 -12.24 -14.09
C GLU A 571 27.43 -12.70 -12.78
N LYS A 572 26.63 -12.87 -11.73
CA LYS A 572 27.08 -13.32 -10.41
C LYS A 572 26.68 -14.75 -10.16
N ASP A 573 27.60 -15.53 -9.60
CA ASP A 573 27.33 -16.88 -9.12
C ASP A 573 26.67 -16.86 -7.74
N ILE A 574 25.90 -17.91 -7.45
CA ILE A 574 25.40 -18.17 -6.08
C ILE A 574 26.52 -18.83 -5.30
N ASP A 575 26.89 -18.28 -4.15
CA ASP A 575 27.93 -18.82 -3.26
C ASP A 575 27.36 -19.91 -2.35
N LEU A 576 27.94 -21.09 -2.36
CA LEU A 576 27.60 -22.22 -1.50
C LEU A 576 28.63 -22.45 -0.39
N SER A 577 29.69 -21.63 -0.32
CA SER A 577 30.76 -21.77 0.66
C SER A 577 30.50 -21.01 1.97
N SER A 578 29.46 -20.18 2.02
CA SER A 578 29.12 -19.31 3.15
C SER A 578 28.16 -19.95 4.16
#